data_7cf0a7bfaadf1f7fffdd9b227f63708a
#
_entry.id   7cf0a7bfaadf1f7fffdd9b227f63708a
#
_cell.length_a   1.000
_cell.length_b   1.000
_cell.length_c   1.000
_cell.angle_alpha   90.00
_cell.angle_beta   90.00
_cell.angle_gamma   90.00
#
_symmetry.space_group_name_H-M   'P 1'
#
loop_
_entity.id
_entity.type
_entity.pdbx_description
1 polymer ?
#
loop_
_entity_poly.entity_id
_entity_poly.type
_entity_poly.pdbx_seq_one_letter_code
_entity_poly.pdbx_strand_id
1 'polypeptide(L)'
;MSRRERKRASQRGSQRGFTLLDVLIAMLVFSLGMLGLSAMYVRAAAQPFGNAHAAESQLAAQALLAVVRTNPTVLPLQLSQVSSASSLSDPALVAWFNQYAQALPGLQVSLVSQPDASGTACSSSSCGVQLTLSWLQGSSRRQQVFDGQIGLR
;
A
#
# COMPACT_ATOMS: atom_id res chain seq x y z
N MET A 1 52.63 27.66 63.81
CA MET A 1 52.00 28.32 62.63
C MET A 1 52.36 27.52 61.41
N SER A 2 51.39 26.71 60.92
CA SER A 2 51.64 25.77 59.84
C SER A 2 51.23 26.39 58.51
N ARG A 3 52.18 26.51 57.59
CA ARG A 3 52.02 27.03 56.28
C ARG A 3 51.58 25.87 55.34
N ARG A 4 50.29 25.79 55.05
CA ARG A 4 49.74 24.84 54.03
C ARG A 4 50.02 25.41 52.69
N GLU A 5 51.02 24.92 51.97
CA GLU A 5 51.25 25.13 50.57
C GLU A 5 50.22 24.31 49.80
N ARG A 6 49.29 25.02 49.19
CA ARG A 6 48.36 24.41 48.19
C ARG A 6 49.16 24.19 46.90
N LYS A 7 49.54 22.96 46.64
CA LYS A 7 49.94 22.50 45.31
C LYS A 7 48.77 22.63 44.35
N ARG A 8 48.71 23.69 43.58
CA ARG A 8 47.84 23.75 42.39
C ARG A 8 48.44 22.84 41.34
N ALA A 9 47.92 21.62 41.22
CA ALA A 9 48.19 20.75 40.11
C ALA A 9 47.64 21.41 38.83
N SER A 10 48.52 21.93 38.01
CA SER A 10 48.22 22.40 36.69
C SER A 10 47.80 21.21 35.84
N GLN A 11 46.51 21.02 35.68
CA GLN A 11 45.95 20.11 34.64
C GLN A 11 46.26 20.76 33.28
N ARG A 12 47.40 20.48 32.72
CA ARG A 12 47.66 20.68 31.31
C ARG A 12 46.82 19.70 30.55
N GLY A 13 45.60 20.13 30.14
CA GLY A 13 44.78 19.43 29.16
C GLY A 13 45.64 19.26 27.91
N SER A 14 45.94 18.00 27.57
CA SER A 14 46.60 17.66 26.33
C SER A 14 45.65 18.06 25.19
N GLN A 15 45.86 19.22 24.60
CA GLN A 15 45.24 19.60 23.33
C GLN A 15 45.82 18.67 22.26
N ARG A 16 45.14 17.54 22.03
CA ARG A 16 45.40 16.71 20.87
C ARG A 16 44.89 17.51 19.66
N GLY A 17 45.78 18.10 18.91
CA GLY A 17 45.47 18.73 17.64
C GLY A 17 44.88 17.66 16.70
N PHE A 18 43.74 17.96 16.11
CA PHE A 18 43.21 17.17 15.02
C PHE A 18 44.26 17.08 13.92
N THR A 19 44.64 15.86 13.55
CA THR A 19 45.55 15.68 12.43
C THR A 19 44.78 15.89 11.13
N LEU A 20 45.43 16.39 10.09
CA LEU A 20 44.83 16.52 8.76
C LEU A 20 44.18 15.20 8.28
N LEU A 21 44.77 14.10 8.68
CA LEU A 21 44.30 12.75 8.40
C LEU A 21 42.87 12.48 9.03
N ASP A 22 42.65 12.92 10.27
CA ASP A 22 41.38 12.76 10.96
C ASP A 22 40.22 13.48 10.21
N VAL A 23 40.53 14.69 9.70
CA VAL A 23 39.55 15.44 8.90
C VAL A 23 39.26 14.76 7.56
N LEU A 24 40.29 14.21 6.90
CA LEU A 24 40.08 13.46 5.65
C LEU A 24 39.25 12.20 5.85
N ILE A 25 39.54 11.45 6.90
CA ILE A 25 38.74 10.25 7.24
C ILE A 25 37.29 10.63 7.58
N ALA A 26 37.09 11.69 8.38
CA ALA A 26 35.76 12.15 8.73
C ALA A 26 34.95 12.59 7.50
N MET A 27 35.56 13.32 6.56
CA MET A 27 34.92 13.70 5.30
C MET A 27 34.58 12.49 4.42
N LEU A 28 35.47 11.50 4.38
CA LEU A 28 35.21 10.27 3.61
C LEU A 28 34.02 9.49 4.19
N VAL A 29 33.98 9.27 5.50
CA VAL A 29 32.89 8.58 6.18
C VAL A 29 31.57 9.35 6.02
N PHE A 30 31.62 10.68 6.15
CA PHE A 30 30.45 11.54 5.96
C PHE A 30 29.88 11.45 4.53
N SER A 31 30.77 11.47 3.52
CA SER A 31 30.37 11.36 2.12
C SER A 31 29.70 10.01 1.81
N LEU A 32 30.25 8.91 2.35
CA LEU A 32 29.62 7.57 2.21
C LEU A 32 28.28 7.50 2.93
N GLY A 33 28.15 8.12 4.10
CA GLY A 33 26.89 8.22 4.83
C GLY A 33 25.81 8.99 4.06
N MET A 34 26.15 10.12 3.46
CA MET A 34 25.22 10.90 2.65
C MET A 34 24.75 10.16 1.40
N LEU A 35 25.63 9.41 0.72
CA LEU A 35 25.24 8.57 -0.42
C LEU A 35 24.24 7.50 0.00
N GLY A 36 24.43 6.86 1.14
CA GLY A 36 23.50 5.87 1.68
C GLY A 36 22.11 6.44 2.02
N LEU A 37 22.07 7.60 2.64
CA LEU A 37 20.83 8.31 2.96
C LEU A 37 20.08 8.74 1.70
N SER A 38 20.78 9.23 0.69
CA SER A 38 20.18 9.63 -0.59
C SER A 38 19.50 8.46 -1.30
N ALA A 39 20.12 7.28 -1.30
CA ALA A 39 19.55 6.08 -1.88
C ALA A 39 18.26 5.62 -1.15
N MET A 40 18.21 5.75 0.17
CA MET A 40 16.99 5.47 0.95
C MET A 40 15.88 6.48 0.67
N TYR A 41 16.22 7.76 0.54
CA TYR A 41 15.26 8.81 0.26
C TYR A 41 14.57 8.63 -1.10
N VAL A 42 15.31 8.27 -2.13
CA VAL A 42 14.76 7.98 -3.47
C VAL A 42 13.79 6.80 -3.42
N ARG A 43 14.11 5.74 -2.68
CA ARG A 43 13.20 4.59 -2.50
C ARG A 43 11.94 4.95 -1.73
N ALA A 44 12.05 5.74 -0.67
CA ALA A 44 10.92 6.20 0.11
C ALA A 44 9.99 7.12 -0.70
N ALA A 45 10.55 7.99 -1.55
CA ALA A 45 9.78 8.87 -2.43
C ALA A 45 9.05 8.13 -3.57
N ALA A 46 9.50 6.94 -3.96
CA ALA A 46 8.84 6.11 -4.98
C ALA A 46 7.64 5.30 -4.45
N GLN A 47 7.50 5.14 -3.13
CA GLN A 47 6.42 4.33 -2.52
C GLN A 47 5.02 4.97 -2.54
N PRO A 48 4.82 6.31 -2.45
CA PRO A 48 3.48 6.88 -2.36
C PRO A 48 2.58 6.57 -3.55
N PHE A 49 3.13 6.47 -4.75
CA PHE A 49 2.33 6.13 -5.94
C PHE A 49 1.78 4.70 -5.93
N GLY A 50 2.51 3.74 -5.35
CA GLY A 50 2.04 2.37 -5.19
C GLY A 50 0.91 2.26 -4.16
N ASN A 51 0.98 3.03 -3.08
CA ASN A 51 0.00 3.01 -2.00
C ASN A 51 -1.31 3.71 -2.39
N ALA A 52 -1.27 4.73 -3.26
CA ALA A 52 -2.46 5.41 -3.73
C ALA A 52 -3.40 4.45 -4.49
N HIS A 53 -2.89 3.68 -5.44
CA HIS A 53 -3.69 2.70 -6.17
C HIS A 53 -4.19 1.55 -5.29
N ALA A 54 -3.41 1.15 -4.27
CA ALA A 54 -3.85 0.14 -3.31
C ALA A 54 -5.02 0.63 -2.44
N ALA A 55 -4.98 1.88 -1.98
CA ALA A 55 -6.09 2.50 -1.25
C ALA A 55 -7.34 2.64 -2.14
N GLU A 56 -7.16 3.09 -3.39
CA GLU A 56 -8.24 3.22 -4.35
C GLU A 56 -8.89 1.87 -4.67
N SER A 57 -8.09 0.80 -4.80
CA SER A 57 -8.62 -0.55 -5.03
C SER A 57 -9.46 -1.07 -3.84
N GLN A 58 -9.14 -0.69 -2.61
CA GLN A 58 -9.95 -1.00 -1.43
C GLN A 58 -11.30 -0.26 -1.46
N LEU A 59 -11.30 1.02 -1.82
CA LEU A 59 -12.54 1.79 -1.98
C LEU A 59 -13.40 1.22 -3.11
N ALA A 60 -12.79 0.88 -4.24
CA ALA A 60 -13.46 0.25 -5.37
C ALA A 60 -14.10 -1.09 -4.98
N ALA A 61 -13.38 -1.92 -4.23
CA ALA A 61 -13.90 -3.20 -3.75
C ALA A 61 -15.10 -3.03 -2.79
N GLN A 62 -14.99 -2.12 -1.84
CA GLN A 62 -16.09 -1.83 -0.90
C GLN A 62 -17.32 -1.29 -1.62
N ALA A 63 -17.11 -0.39 -2.58
CA ALA A 63 -18.21 0.17 -3.38
C ALA A 63 -18.88 -0.92 -4.23
N LEU A 64 -18.11 -1.82 -4.86
CA LEU A 64 -18.68 -2.94 -5.62
C LEU A 64 -19.50 -3.88 -4.74
N LEU A 65 -18.96 -4.25 -3.59
CA LEU A 65 -19.68 -5.09 -2.63
C LEU A 65 -20.96 -4.40 -2.12
N ALA A 66 -20.96 -3.07 -1.97
CA ALA A 66 -22.15 -2.31 -1.63
C ALA A 66 -23.19 -2.36 -2.75
N VAL A 67 -22.81 -2.21 -4.01
CA VAL A 67 -23.70 -2.34 -5.18
C VAL A 67 -24.34 -3.73 -5.21
N VAL A 68 -23.56 -4.78 -5.03
CA VAL A 68 -24.09 -6.15 -5.03
C VAL A 68 -25.02 -6.41 -3.82
N ARG A 69 -24.74 -5.81 -2.67
CA ARG A 69 -25.62 -5.91 -1.47
C ARG A 69 -26.96 -5.19 -1.66
N THR A 70 -26.97 -4.09 -2.37
CA THR A 70 -28.22 -3.33 -2.62
C THR A 70 -29.06 -3.94 -3.72
N ASN A 71 -28.45 -4.77 -4.58
CA ASN A 71 -29.15 -5.45 -5.67
C ASN A 71 -28.88 -6.97 -5.65
N PRO A 72 -29.41 -7.69 -4.66
CA PRO A 72 -29.12 -9.14 -4.47
C PRO A 72 -29.67 -10.02 -5.59
N THR A 73 -30.53 -9.50 -6.47
CA THR A 73 -31.08 -10.25 -7.62
C THR A 73 -30.02 -10.56 -8.67
N VAL A 74 -28.86 -9.87 -8.65
CA VAL A 74 -27.71 -10.20 -9.50
C VAL A 74 -26.92 -11.42 -9.04
N LEU A 75 -27.19 -11.96 -7.85
CA LEU A 75 -26.53 -13.15 -7.35
C LEU A 75 -27.24 -14.44 -7.78
N PRO A 76 -26.51 -15.53 -8.06
CA PRO A 76 -25.06 -15.67 -8.07
C PRO A 76 -24.42 -14.95 -9.29
N LEU A 77 -23.48 -14.03 -9.02
CA LEU A 77 -22.79 -13.25 -10.02
C LEU A 77 -21.40 -13.83 -10.29
N GLN A 78 -21.10 -14.07 -11.56
CA GLN A 78 -19.76 -14.42 -12.00
C GLN A 78 -19.28 -13.41 -13.04
N LEU A 79 -18.30 -12.62 -12.68
CA LEU A 79 -17.61 -11.71 -13.60
C LEU A 79 -16.21 -12.27 -13.87
N SER A 80 -15.93 -12.61 -15.11
CA SER A 80 -14.64 -13.15 -15.52
C SER A 80 -13.85 -12.10 -16.27
N GLN A 81 -12.82 -11.54 -15.63
CA GLN A 81 -11.86 -10.61 -16.21
C GLN A 81 -12.50 -9.45 -17.02
N VAL A 82 -13.53 -8.84 -16.44
CA VAL A 82 -14.18 -7.68 -17.05
C VAL A 82 -13.19 -6.53 -17.14
N SER A 83 -12.89 -6.11 -18.37
CA SER A 83 -11.95 -5.01 -18.69
C SER A 83 -12.63 -3.80 -19.33
N SER A 84 -13.94 -3.87 -19.55
CA SER A 84 -14.73 -2.84 -20.19
C SER A 84 -16.13 -2.76 -19.60
N ALA A 85 -16.66 -1.55 -19.44
CA ALA A 85 -18.02 -1.32 -19.00
C ALA A 85 -19.08 -1.95 -19.92
N SER A 86 -18.78 -2.09 -21.22
CA SER A 86 -19.69 -2.68 -22.21
C SER A 86 -19.99 -4.18 -22.00
N SER A 87 -19.15 -4.87 -21.23
CA SER A 87 -19.38 -6.28 -20.86
C SER A 87 -20.26 -6.46 -19.62
N LEU A 88 -20.71 -5.36 -19.00
CA LEU A 88 -21.60 -5.37 -17.86
C LEU A 88 -23.03 -5.05 -18.29
N SER A 89 -23.98 -5.81 -17.82
CA SER A 89 -25.41 -5.64 -18.13
C SER A 89 -26.14 -4.74 -17.12
N ASP A 90 -25.66 -4.69 -15.87
CA ASP A 90 -26.31 -3.91 -14.81
C ASP A 90 -25.83 -2.47 -14.84
N PRO A 91 -26.73 -1.46 -14.88
CA PRO A 91 -26.35 -0.04 -14.93
C PRO A 91 -25.51 0.42 -13.73
N ALA A 92 -25.75 -0.13 -12.54
CA ALA A 92 -25.00 0.22 -11.34
C ALA A 92 -23.54 -0.30 -11.41
N LEU A 93 -23.36 -1.50 -11.97
CA LEU A 93 -22.02 -2.05 -12.22
C LEU A 93 -21.28 -1.26 -13.32
N VAL A 94 -21.99 -0.84 -14.37
CA VAL A 94 -21.43 0.03 -15.41
C VAL A 94 -20.95 1.37 -14.83
N ALA A 95 -21.79 2.02 -14.01
CA ALA A 95 -21.45 3.28 -13.37
C ALA A 95 -20.25 3.13 -12.45
N TRP A 96 -20.22 2.08 -11.63
CA TRP A 96 -19.09 1.74 -10.77
C TRP A 96 -17.81 1.54 -11.58
N PHE A 97 -17.85 0.74 -12.63
CA PHE A 97 -16.68 0.46 -13.46
C PHE A 97 -16.11 1.74 -14.09
N ASN A 98 -16.96 2.59 -14.67
CA ASN A 98 -16.55 3.85 -15.27
C ASN A 98 -15.90 4.81 -14.27
N GLN A 99 -16.38 4.82 -13.03
CA GLN A 99 -15.82 5.63 -11.95
C GLN A 99 -14.41 5.19 -11.59
N TYR A 100 -14.19 3.89 -11.35
CA TYR A 100 -12.92 3.39 -10.86
C TYR A 100 -11.90 3.07 -11.96
N ALA A 101 -12.31 2.88 -13.20
CA ALA A 101 -11.41 2.71 -14.33
C ALA A 101 -10.55 3.96 -14.62
N GLN A 102 -10.99 5.14 -14.18
CA GLN A 102 -10.20 6.37 -14.28
C GLN A 102 -9.06 6.42 -13.24
N ALA A 103 -9.32 5.91 -12.04
CA ALA A 103 -8.35 5.90 -10.94
C ALA A 103 -7.39 4.71 -11.00
N LEU A 104 -7.82 3.59 -11.59
CA LEU A 104 -7.08 2.34 -11.70
C LEU A 104 -6.81 2.01 -13.18
N PRO A 105 -5.66 2.43 -13.75
CA PRO A 105 -5.35 2.21 -15.15
C PRO A 105 -5.36 0.73 -15.52
N GLY A 106 -6.04 0.37 -16.60
CA GLY A 106 -6.15 -1.00 -17.07
C GLY A 106 -6.88 -1.93 -16.07
N LEU A 107 -7.86 -1.37 -15.35
CA LEU A 107 -8.69 -2.11 -14.40
C LEU A 107 -9.29 -3.36 -15.04
N GLN A 108 -9.12 -4.48 -14.36
CA GLN A 108 -9.82 -5.72 -14.64
C GLN A 108 -10.46 -6.23 -13.35
N VAL A 109 -11.68 -6.70 -13.49
CA VAL A 109 -12.52 -7.16 -12.37
C VAL A 109 -12.89 -8.60 -12.60
N SER A 110 -12.67 -9.42 -11.59
CA SER A 110 -13.19 -10.79 -11.53
C SER A 110 -13.93 -10.95 -10.21
N LEU A 111 -15.17 -11.38 -10.27
CA LEU A 111 -15.98 -11.68 -9.09
C LEU A 111 -16.52 -13.09 -9.22
N VAL A 112 -16.25 -13.91 -8.23
CA VAL A 112 -16.68 -15.30 -8.16
C VAL A 112 -17.53 -15.48 -6.92
N SER A 113 -18.75 -15.98 -7.12
CA SER A 113 -19.61 -16.39 -6.02
C SER A 113 -19.12 -17.71 -5.42
N GLN A 114 -19.04 -17.77 -4.09
CA GLN A 114 -18.57 -18.92 -3.33
C GLN A 114 -19.63 -19.32 -2.30
N PRO A 115 -19.57 -20.55 -1.76
CA PRO A 115 -20.37 -20.91 -0.60
C PRO A 115 -20.17 -19.88 0.53
N ASP A 116 -21.19 -19.71 1.34
CA ASP A 116 -21.10 -18.87 2.54
C ASP A 116 -20.16 -19.47 3.61
N ALA A 117 -19.94 -18.76 4.71
CA ALA A 117 -19.05 -19.21 5.79
C ALA A 117 -19.53 -20.51 6.47
N SER A 118 -20.79 -20.90 6.28
CA SER A 118 -21.33 -22.16 6.77
C SER A 118 -21.15 -23.32 5.78
N GLY A 119 -20.61 -23.04 4.58
CA GLY A 119 -20.46 -23.99 3.49
C GLY A 119 -21.72 -24.18 2.66
N THR A 120 -22.76 -23.36 2.88
CA THR A 120 -24.01 -23.41 2.12
C THR A 120 -23.79 -22.76 0.74
N ALA A 121 -24.37 -23.36 -0.30
CA ALA A 121 -24.30 -22.83 -1.65
C ALA A 121 -24.83 -21.39 -1.73
N CYS A 122 -24.19 -20.57 -2.57
CA CYS A 122 -24.57 -19.18 -2.76
C CYS A 122 -26.03 -19.04 -3.19
N SER A 123 -26.76 -18.18 -2.50
CA SER A 123 -28.15 -17.81 -2.79
C SER A 123 -28.31 -16.29 -2.69
N SER A 124 -29.47 -15.77 -3.08
CA SER A 124 -29.80 -14.36 -2.90
C SER A 124 -29.87 -13.91 -1.43
N SER A 125 -30.02 -14.85 -0.48
CA SER A 125 -30.10 -14.58 0.95
C SER A 125 -28.74 -14.66 1.66
N SER A 126 -27.82 -15.48 1.16
CA SER A 126 -26.47 -15.62 1.71
C SER A 126 -25.51 -16.10 0.63
N CYS A 127 -24.42 -15.41 0.45
CA CYS A 127 -23.42 -15.72 -0.56
C CYS A 127 -22.03 -15.27 -0.13
N GLY A 128 -21.04 -16.15 -0.22
CA GLY A 128 -19.65 -15.76 -0.20
C GLY A 128 -19.26 -15.17 -1.57
N VAL A 129 -18.47 -14.15 -1.59
CA VAL A 129 -17.93 -13.55 -2.82
C VAL A 129 -16.45 -13.33 -2.70
N GLN A 130 -15.73 -13.72 -3.73
CA GLN A 130 -14.33 -13.38 -3.90
C GLN A 130 -14.21 -12.41 -5.06
N LEU A 131 -13.70 -11.22 -4.76
CA LEU A 131 -13.48 -10.15 -5.71
C LEU A 131 -11.99 -10.00 -5.96
N THR A 132 -11.57 -10.12 -7.19
CA THR A 132 -10.19 -9.84 -7.61
C THR A 132 -10.17 -8.58 -8.47
N LEU A 133 -9.47 -7.56 -8.02
CA LEU A 133 -9.19 -6.36 -8.79
C LEU A 133 -7.74 -6.40 -9.27
N SER A 134 -7.51 -6.13 -10.54
CA SER A 134 -6.16 -5.98 -11.07
C SER A 134 -6.04 -4.71 -11.92
N TRP A 135 -4.89 -4.04 -11.83
CA TRP A 135 -4.59 -2.79 -12.51
C TRP A 135 -3.14 -2.72 -12.96
N LEU A 136 -2.81 -1.76 -13.80
CA LEU A 136 -1.46 -1.49 -14.25
C LEU A 136 -0.77 -0.49 -13.31
N GLN A 137 0.41 -0.82 -12.84
CA GLN A 137 1.31 0.07 -12.14
C GLN A 137 2.62 0.17 -12.93
N GLY A 138 2.74 1.21 -13.75
CA GLY A 138 3.78 1.28 -14.77
C GLY A 138 3.62 0.15 -15.80
N SER A 139 4.65 -0.66 -15.98
CA SER A 139 4.64 -1.84 -16.87
C SER A 139 4.17 -3.13 -16.19
N SER A 140 3.95 -3.12 -14.89
CA SER A 140 3.58 -4.32 -14.11
C SER A 140 2.09 -4.34 -13.80
N ARG A 141 1.46 -5.52 -13.90
CA ARG A 141 0.09 -5.72 -13.42
C ARG A 141 0.13 -6.07 -11.94
N ARG A 142 -0.64 -5.34 -11.15
CA ARG A 142 -0.89 -5.61 -9.75
C ARG A 142 -2.28 -6.20 -9.58
N GLN A 143 -2.46 -7.03 -8.58
CA GLN A 143 -3.77 -7.58 -8.24
C GLN A 143 -3.96 -7.58 -6.73
N GLN A 144 -5.22 -7.45 -6.32
CA GLN A 144 -5.63 -7.57 -4.93
C GLN A 144 -6.94 -8.37 -4.87
N VAL A 145 -7.00 -9.26 -3.91
CA VAL A 145 -8.15 -10.15 -3.69
C VAL A 145 -8.86 -9.72 -2.42
N PHE A 146 -10.18 -9.65 -2.50
CA PHE A 146 -11.06 -9.30 -1.39
C PHE A 146 -12.09 -10.40 -1.24
N ASP A 147 -12.18 -10.96 -0.05
CA ASP A 147 -13.21 -11.90 0.30
C ASP A 147 -14.30 -11.18 1.10
N GLY A 148 -15.53 -11.44 0.76
CA GLY A 148 -16.69 -10.82 1.40
C GLY A 148 -17.85 -11.79 1.56
N GLN A 149 -18.74 -11.46 2.46
CA GLN A 149 -20.03 -12.13 2.56
C GLN A 149 -21.16 -11.15 2.29
N ILE A 150 -22.13 -11.62 1.53
CA ILE A 150 -23.36 -10.92 1.25
C ILE A 150 -24.44 -11.75 1.89
N GLY A 151 -25.06 -11.19 2.93
CA GLY A 151 -26.21 -11.77 3.61
C GLY A 151 -27.27 -10.70 3.74
N LEU A 152 -28.51 -11.02 3.39
CA LEU A 152 -29.67 -10.22 3.78
C LEU A 152 -29.96 -10.57 5.24
N ARG A 153 -29.90 -9.56 6.12
CA ARG A 153 -30.47 -9.64 7.47
C ARG A 153 -31.96 -9.50 7.41
#